data_ec5bd61d607d7eceddd3d7348e0b7dbe
#
_entry.id   ec5bd61d607d7eceddd3d7348e0b7dbe
#
_cell.length_a   1.000
_cell.length_b   1.000
_cell.length_c   1.000
_cell.angle_alpha   90.00
_cell.angle_beta   90.00
_cell.angle_gamma   90.00
#
_symmetry.space_group_name_H-M   'P 1'
#
loop_
_entity.id
_entity.type
_entity.pdbx_description
1 polymer ?
#
loop_
_entity_poly.entity_id
_entity_poly.type
_entity_poly.pdbx_seq_one_letter_code
_entity_poly.pdbx_strand_id
1 'polypeptide(L)'
;MNTKKMLFTLFGLLVVVALIAGCSSSGGSESGKPYIPVISKGFQHQFWQAVKTGSEQAAAEFDVEITFEGPESEAMVDKQVEMFQTALDKNPAAICLAAVDSKAFQPLLEEAQKAGIPVIGFDSGVDSDIPVTTAATDNIAAAAMAADKMSELIGGEGEVAVIAHDQTSRTGIDRVDGFVGKVESDYPNITVVDVQYGGGDQLKSTDLAKAIIQAHPNLKGFFGANEGSIIGVLNAVKELGMEGQIVVIGYDSGQQQMDAIRSGAEAGAITQNPIGIGYKCVEAAYKAYKGESLPKTIDTGFMWYDASNIDEEDIQAVLYK
;
A
#
# COMPACT_ATOMS: atom_id res chain seq x y z
N MET A 1 41.54 41.78 67.95
CA MET A 1 40.95 40.66 67.18
C MET A 1 40.63 41.21 65.78
N ASN A 2 41.37 40.74 64.80
CA ASN A 2 41.57 41.44 63.51
C ASN A 2 40.34 41.33 62.57
N THR A 3 39.70 42.43 62.24
CA THR A 3 38.57 42.60 61.36
C THR A 3 38.89 42.21 59.86
N LYS A 4 40.15 41.98 59.48
CA LYS A 4 40.59 41.53 58.16
C LYS A 4 40.41 40.03 57.85
N LYS A 5 40.23 39.20 58.89
CA LYS A 5 40.01 37.71 58.64
C LYS A 5 38.53 37.36 58.45
N MET A 6 37.61 38.25 58.83
CA MET A 6 36.18 38.01 58.68
C MET A 6 35.65 38.36 57.29
N LEU A 7 36.37 39.21 56.50
CA LEU A 7 35.96 39.62 55.15
C LEU A 7 36.34 38.60 54.09
N PHE A 8 37.38 37.77 54.34
CA PHE A 8 37.77 36.71 53.35
C PHE A 8 36.92 35.45 53.45
N THR A 9 36.26 35.19 54.57
CA THR A 9 35.40 34.02 54.73
C THR A 9 33.99 34.26 54.16
N LEU A 10 33.52 35.52 54.08
CA LEU A 10 32.23 35.84 53.47
C LEU A 10 32.29 35.89 51.94
N PHE A 11 33.48 36.17 51.36
CA PHE A 11 33.64 36.20 49.88
C PHE A 11 33.82 34.78 49.30
N GLY A 12 34.33 33.83 50.08
CA GLY A 12 34.46 32.43 49.71
C GLY A 12 33.12 31.67 49.67
N LEU A 13 32.12 32.11 50.46
CA LEU A 13 30.81 31.44 50.50
C LEU A 13 29.86 31.90 49.38
N LEU A 14 30.07 33.11 48.84
CA LEU A 14 29.24 33.66 47.79
C LEU A 14 29.64 33.14 46.36
N VAL A 15 30.87 32.65 46.17
CA VAL A 15 31.35 32.10 44.89
C VAL A 15 30.96 30.65 44.74
N VAL A 16 30.71 29.89 45.83
CA VAL A 16 30.30 28.47 45.77
C VAL A 16 28.80 28.30 45.46
N VAL A 17 27.95 29.30 45.79
CA VAL A 17 26.50 29.26 45.50
C VAL A 17 26.20 29.64 44.03
N ALA A 18 27.12 30.35 43.37
CA ALA A 18 26.93 30.71 41.93
C ALA A 18 27.28 29.59 40.93
N LEU A 19 27.89 28.49 41.36
CA LEU A 19 28.30 27.36 40.50
C LEU A 19 27.30 26.19 40.50
N ILE A 20 26.20 26.23 41.27
CA ILE A 20 25.18 25.16 41.28
C ILE A 20 23.93 25.53 40.45
N ALA A 21 23.81 26.77 39.98
CA ALA A 21 22.69 27.23 39.16
C ALA A 21 22.93 27.11 37.64
N GLY A 22 23.93 26.37 37.19
CA GLY A 22 24.38 26.28 35.80
C GLY A 22 24.26 24.92 35.15
N CYS A 23 23.51 23.98 35.72
CA CYS A 23 23.14 22.71 35.03
C CYS A 23 21.63 22.60 34.84
N SER A 24 21.02 23.59 34.18
CA SER A 24 19.90 23.25 33.33
C SER A 24 20.52 22.52 32.15
N SER A 25 20.43 21.22 32.16
CA SER A 25 20.56 20.41 30.98
C SER A 25 19.49 20.90 29.99
N SER A 26 19.85 21.89 29.16
CA SER A 26 19.26 21.99 27.84
C SER A 26 19.60 20.65 27.18
N GLY A 27 18.69 19.69 27.28
CA GLY A 27 18.67 18.58 26.37
C GLY A 27 18.77 19.20 24.98
N GLY A 28 19.93 19.04 24.35
CA GLY A 28 20.10 19.37 22.97
C GLY A 28 19.03 18.61 22.22
N SER A 29 18.01 19.33 21.76
CA SER A 29 17.18 18.89 20.66
C SER A 29 18.17 18.68 19.54
N GLU A 30 18.54 17.45 19.25
CA GLU A 30 19.05 17.13 17.92
C GLU A 30 17.97 17.61 16.96
N SER A 31 18.23 18.70 16.27
CA SER A 31 17.32 19.30 15.30
C SER A 31 17.37 18.51 13.99
N GLY A 32 17.26 17.20 14.09
CA GLY A 32 17.02 16.32 12.96
C GLY A 32 15.56 16.44 12.53
N LYS A 33 15.30 16.33 11.23
CA LYS A 33 13.94 16.23 10.71
C LYS A 33 13.24 15.01 11.32
N PRO A 34 11.90 15.04 11.53
CA PRO A 34 11.17 13.84 11.94
C PRO A 34 11.42 12.72 10.93
N TYR A 35 11.84 11.55 11.42
CA TYR A 35 12.09 10.38 10.58
C TYR A 35 10.85 9.49 10.52
N ILE A 36 10.41 9.14 9.30
CA ILE A 36 9.23 8.32 9.02
C ILE A 36 9.62 7.21 8.03
N PRO A 37 9.89 5.98 8.48
CA PRO A 37 10.07 4.84 7.57
C PRO A 37 8.76 4.49 6.89
N VAL A 38 8.81 4.24 5.56
CA VAL A 38 7.71 3.80 4.72
C VAL A 38 8.02 2.39 4.25
N ILE A 39 7.24 1.40 4.73
CA ILE A 39 7.46 -0.02 4.50
C ILE A 39 6.39 -0.53 3.55
N SER A 40 6.76 -0.75 2.27
CA SER A 40 5.91 -1.26 1.20
C SER A 40 5.84 -2.79 1.20
N LYS A 41 4.90 -3.38 0.44
CA LYS A 41 4.83 -4.84 0.27
C LYS A 41 5.96 -5.39 -0.63
N GLY A 42 6.55 -4.57 -1.50
CA GLY A 42 7.62 -4.99 -2.41
C GLY A 42 8.09 -3.89 -3.33
N PHE A 43 8.92 -4.28 -4.31
CA PHE A 43 9.46 -3.37 -5.35
C PHE A 43 9.28 -3.90 -6.78
N GLN A 44 8.68 -5.06 -6.95
CA GLN A 44 8.60 -5.76 -8.24
C GLN A 44 7.63 -5.12 -9.23
N HIS A 45 6.71 -4.26 -8.76
CA HIS A 45 5.70 -3.60 -9.57
C HIS A 45 5.98 -2.10 -9.73
N GLN A 46 5.60 -1.52 -10.87
CA GLN A 46 5.70 -0.08 -11.12
C GLN A 46 4.82 0.73 -10.13
N PHE A 47 3.73 0.11 -9.64
CA PHE A 47 2.89 0.64 -8.58
C PHE A 47 3.70 1.18 -7.39
N TRP A 48 4.66 0.41 -6.85
CA TRP A 48 5.45 0.82 -5.69
C TRP A 48 6.40 1.98 -5.99
N GLN A 49 6.85 2.14 -7.24
CA GLN A 49 7.66 3.31 -7.63
C GLN A 49 6.81 4.59 -7.64
N ALA A 50 5.55 4.49 -8.06
CA ALA A 50 4.62 5.61 -8.00
C ALA A 50 4.25 5.97 -6.56
N VAL A 51 4.01 4.98 -5.68
CA VAL A 51 3.80 5.21 -4.24
C VAL A 51 5.01 5.89 -3.60
N LYS A 52 6.23 5.44 -3.93
CA LYS A 52 7.47 6.08 -3.48
C LYS A 52 7.53 7.54 -3.89
N THR A 53 7.22 7.84 -5.15
CA THR A 53 7.20 9.22 -5.67
C THR A 53 6.27 10.11 -4.84
N GLY A 54 5.06 9.65 -4.54
CA GLY A 54 4.12 10.38 -3.68
C GLY A 54 4.64 10.58 -2.25
N SER A 55 5.27 9.54 -1.68
CA SER A 55 5.89 9.61 -0.35
C SER A 55 7.02 10.65 -0.30
N GLU A 56 7.87 10.70 -1.33
CA GLU A 56 8.97 11.67 -1.44
C GLU A 56 8.45 13.11 -1.62
N GLN A 57 7.34 13.31 -2.36
CA GLN A 57 6.68 14.62 -2.48
C GLN A 57 6.19 15.12 -1.13
N ALA A 58 5.48 14.29 -0.37
CA ALA A 58 5.01 14.65 0.97
C ALA A 58 6.19 14.89 1.94
N ALA A 59 7.23 14.07 1.87
CA ALA A 59 8.43 14.25 2.70
C ALA A 59 9.09 15.61 2.47
N ALA A 60 9.17 16.04 1.22
CA ALA A 60 9.70 17.37 0.86
C ALA A 60 8.80 18.51 1.36
N GLU A 61 7.47 18.36 1.25
CA GLU A 61 6.52 19.38 1.66
C GLU A 61 6.46 19.55 3.19
N PHE A 62 6.45 18.45 3.94
CA PHE A 62 6.37 18.48 5.42
C PHE A 62 7.72 18.55 6.12
N ASP A 63 8.82 18.67 5.36
CA ASP A 63 10.19 18.73 5.88
C ASP A 63 10.53 17.56 6.82
N VAL A 64 10.18 16.33 6.40
CA VAL A 64 10.49 15.09 7.11
C VAL A 64 11.52 14.25 6.34
N GLU A 65 12.22 13.38 7.05
CA GLU A 65 13.11 12.38 6.47
C GLU A 65 12.34 11.05 6.34
N ILE A 66 12.40 10.40 5.18
CA ILE A 66 11.82 9.08 4.96
C ILE A 66 12.86 8.08 4.47
N THR A 67 12.68 6.81 4.79
CA THR A 67 13.16 5.69 3.98
C THR A 67 11.97 5.03 3.32
N PHE A 68 12.15 4.53 2.09
CA PHE A 68 11.14 3.73 1.40
C PHE A 68 11.72 2.35 1.15
N GLU A 69 11.21 1.36 1.87
CA GLU A 69 11.76 0.01 1.92
C GLU A 69 10.64 -1.01 1.71
N GLY A 70 10.99 -2.20 1.22
CA GLY A 70 10.08 -3.34 1.11
C GLY A 70 10.86 -4.62 0.83
N PRO A 71 10.26 -5.79 1.03
CA PRO A 71 10.88 -7.06 0.66
C PRO A 71 11.02 -7.19 -0.86
N GLU A 72 11.83 -8.13 -1.31
CA GLU A 72 12.04 -8.39 -2.75
C GLU A 72 10.75 -8.88 -3.45
N SER A 73 9.82 -9.46 -2.68
CA SER A 73 8.56 -10.02 -3.19
C SER A 73 7.46 -9.86 -2.15
N GLU A 74 6.23 -9.65 -2.63
CA GLU A 74 5.02 -9.54 -1.79
C GLU A 74 4.63 -10.83 -1.05
N ALA A 75 5.38 -11.92 -1.23
CA ALA A 75 5.21 -13.18 -0.50
C ALA A 75 6.14 -13.32 0.72
N MET A 76 7.00 -12.33 1.00
CA MET A 76 8.05 -12.42 2.03
C MET A 76 7.60 -11.80 3.36
N VAL A 77 6.63 -12.42 4.03
CA VAL A 77 6.03 -11.92 5.30
C VAL A 77 7.09 -11.73 6.37
N ASP A 78 7.90 -12.78 6.66
CA ASP A 78 8.91 -12.74 7.72
C ASP A 78 9.92 -11.59 7.49
N LYS A 79 10.28 -11.37 6.23
CA LYS A 79 11.20 -10.29 5.88
C LYS A 79 10.61 -8.90 6.16
N GLN A 80 9.34 -8.70 5.85
CA GLN A 80 8.69 -7.42 6.13
C GLN A 80 8.51 -7.20 7.65
N VAL A 81 8.24 -8.27 8.41
CA VAL A 81 8.19 -8.21 9.88
C VAL A 81 9.55 -7.77 10.46
N GLU A 82 10.69 -8.34 9.96
CA GLU A 82 12.03 -7.90 10.36
C GLU A 82 12.29 -6.42 10.01
N MET A 83 11.82 -5.96 8.84
CA MET A 83 11.95 -4.55 8.43
C MET A 83 11.18 -3.63 9.38
N PHE A 84 9.96 -4.01 9.76
CA PHE A 84 9.16 -3.23 10.71
C PHE A 84 9.84 -3.15 12.09
N GLN A 85 10.35 -4.27 12.62
CA GLN A 85 11.11 -4.27 13.86
C GLN A 85 12.34 -3.35 13.77
N THR A 86 13.12 -3.46 12.69
CA THR A 86 14.28 -2.59 12.46
C THR A 86 13.91 -1.10 12.40
N ALA A 87 12.76 -0.78 11.82
CA ALA A 87 12.25 0.57 11.78
C ALA A 87 11.84 1.06 13.18
N LEU A 88 11.16 0.21 13.95
CA LEU A 88 10.74 0.50 15.33
C LEU A 88 11.92 0.76 16.26
N ASP A 89 12.99 -0.04 16.15
CA ASP A 89 14.22 0.09 16.96
C ASP A 89 14.93 1.45 16.77
N LYS A 90 14.69 2.12 15.63
CA LYS A 90 15.22 3.48 15.37
C LYS A 90 14.43 4.59 16.06
N ASN A 91 13.37 4.25 16.80
CA ASN A 91 12.49 5.21 17.48
C ASN A 91 12.00 6.35 16.56
N PRO A 92 11.32 6.04 15.45
CA PRO A 92 10.89 7.01 14.45
C PRO A 92 9.76 7.92 14.97
N ALA A 93 9.51 9.04 14.27
CA ALA A 93 8.39 9.93 14.57
C ALA A 93 7.03 9.28 14.31
N ALA A 94 6.96 8.41 13.29
CA ALA A 94 5.81 7.56 12.94
C ALA A 94 6.30 6.45 12.00
N ILE A 95 5.48 5.41 11.76
CA ILE A 95 5.77 4.33 10.80
C ILE A 95 4.62 4.22 9.80
N CYS A 96 4.93 4.18 8.50
CA CYS A 96 4.01 3.84 7.43
C CYS A 96 4.16 2.36 7.07
N LEU A 97 3.05 1.61 7.03
CA LEU A 97 3.04 0.18 6.73
C LEU A 97 1.97 -0.19 5.71
N ALA A 98 2.39 -0.80 4.58
CA ALA A 98 1.53 -1.59 3.71
C ALA A 98 1.77 -3.08 4.00
N ALA A 99 0.88 -3.73 4.72
CA ALA A 99 1.12 -5.08 5.23
C ALA A 99 0.95 -6.17 4.16
N VAL A 100 1.92 -7.06 4.01
CA VAL A 100 1.82 -8.27 3.17
C VAL A 100 0.89 -9.33 3.80
N ASP A 101 0.70 -9.28 5.11
CA ASP A 101 -0.21 -10.12 5.87
C ASP A 101 -0.93 -9.28 6.92
N SER A 102 -2.27 -9.32 6.93
CA SER A 102 -3.08 -8.45 7.77
C SER A 102 -2.97 -8.71 9.27
N LYS A 103 -2.42 -9.87 9.67
CA LYS A 103 -2.35 -10.34 11.07
C LYS A 103 -0.94 -10.44 11.63
N ALA A 104 0.07 -10.59 10.78
CA ALA A 104 1.44 -10.89 11.20
C ALA A 104 2.08 -9.78 12.06
N PHE A 105 1.59 -8.54 11.98
CA PHE A 105 2.19 -7.39 12.64
C PHE A 105 1.64 -7.09 14.03
N GLN A 106 0.62 -7.81 14.51
CA GLN A 106 -0.04 -7.48 15.78
C GLN A 106 0.91 -7.27 16.96
N PRO A 107 1.91 -8.14 17.22
CA PRO A 107 2.84 -7.92 18.34
C PRO A 107 3.66 -6.63 18.21
N LEU A 108 4.10 -6.30 17.00
CA LEU A 108 4.90 -5.10 16.72
C LEU A 108 4.05 -3.82 16.74
N LEU A 109 2.79 -3.90 16.33
CA LEU A 109 1.84 -2.81 16.49
C LEU A 109 1.60 -2.47 17.97
N GLU A 110 1.49 -3.49 18.84
CA GLU A 110 1.37 -3.31 20.28
C GLU A 110 2.65 -2.71 20.88
N GLU A 111 3.81 -3.07 20.38
CA GLU A 111 5.09 -2.48 20.78
C GLU A 111 5.17 -1.01 20.37
N ALA A 112 4.84 -0.68 19.11
CA ALA A 112 4.75 0.71 18.63
C ALA A 112 3.79 1.55 19.49
N GLN A 113 2.60 1.01 19.80
CA GLN A 113 1.61 1.67 20.65
C GLN A 113 2.15 1.95 22.05
N LYS A 114 2.82 0.98 22.67
CA LYS A 114 3.47 1.15 24.01
C LYS A 114 4.59 2.20 23.98
N ALA A 115 5.32 2.26 22.87
CA ALA A 115 6.38 3.27 22.65
C ALA A 115 5.81 4.66 22.32
N GLY A 116 4.50 4.78 22.05
CA GLY A 116 3.87 6.03 21.63
C GLY A 116 4.21 6.42 20.19
N ILE A 117 4.63 5.47 19.36
CA ILE A 117 4.96 5.67 17.94
C ILE A 117 3.69 5.41 17.11
N PRO A 118 3.11 6.43 16.44
CA PRO A 118 1.94 6.23 15.60
C PRO A 118 2.27 5.38 14.37
N VAL A 119 1.39 4.45 14.05
CA VAL A 119 1.45 3.65 12.82
C VAL A 119 0.33 4.07 11.87
N ILE A 120 0.68 4.27 10.61
CA ILE A 120 -0.23 4.61 9.52
C ILE A 120 -0.26 3.44 8.55
N GLY A 121 -1.43 2.86 8.32
CA GLY A 121 -1.63 1.92 7.23
C GLY A 121 -1.67 2.66 5.89
N PHE A 122 -1.17 2.04 4.83
CA PHE A 122 -1.38 2.54 3.47
C PHE A 122 -1.53 1.37 2.49
N ASP A 123 -2.22 1.56 1.36
CA ASP A 123 -2.51 0.53 0.36
C ASP A 123 -3.18 -0.71 0.98
N SER A 124 -2.44 -1.49 1.74
CA SER A 124 -2.91 -2.69 2.42
C SER A 124 -2.80 -2.51 3.94
N GLY A 125 -3.95 -2.43 4.61
CA GLY A 125 -4.03 -2.28 6.06
C GLY A 125 -3.79 -3.58 6.83
N VAL A 126 -4.08 -3.55 8.13
CA VAL A 126 -3.98 -4.68 9.06
C VAL A 126 -5.31 -4.91 9.77
N ASP A 127 -5.53 -6.15 10.25
CA ASP A 127 -6.69 -6.53 11.07
C ASP A 127 -6.46 -6.11 12.54
N SER A 128 -6.29 -4.79 12.76
CA SER A 128 -6.03 -4.19 14.07
C SER A 128 -6.56 -2.76 14.14
N ASP A 129 -7.03 -2.35 15.31
CA ASP A 129 -7.46 -0.97 15.59
C ASP A 129 -6.31 -0.03 15.99
N ILE A 130 -5.09 -0.56 16.14
CA ILE A 130 -3.91 0.19 16.60
C ILE A 130 -3.47 1.27 15.60
N PRO A 131 -3.42 1.04 14.28
CA PRO A 131 -3.09 2.12 13.34
C PRO A 131 -4.04 3.31 13.49
N VAL A 132 -3.47 4.50 13.45
CA VAL A 132 -4.20 5.76 13.58
C VAL A 132 -5.20 5.92 12.44
N THR A 133 -4.76 5.64 11.24
CA THR A 133 -5.54 5.67 9.99
C THR A 133 -4.94 4.73 8.95
N THR A 134 -5.71 4.43 7.90
CA THR A 134 -5.21 3.75 6.70
C THR A 134 -5.56 4.59 5.46
N ALA A 135 -4.55 4.95 4.66
CA ALA A 135 -4.71 5.62 3.36
C ALA A 135 -4.72 4.57 2.24
N ALA A 136 -5.88 4.27 1.70
CA ALA A 136 -6.05 3.18 0.74
C ALA A 136 -7.23 3.42 -0.21
N THR A 137 -7.24 2.70 -1.32
CA THR A 137 -8.39 2.50 -2.18
C THR A 137 -9.48 1.70 -1.45
N ASP A 138 -10.75 2.02 -1.66
CA ASP A 138 -11.85 1.10 -1.33
C ASP A 138 -11.81 -0.11 -2.29
N ASN A 139 -11.03 -1.13 -1.90
CA ASN A 139 -10.77 -2.30 -2.73
C ASN A 139 -12.01 -3.16 -2.97
N ILE A 140 -12.97 -3.18 -2.04
CA ILE A 140 -14.24 -3.90 -2.23
C ILE A 140 -15.08 -3.21 -3.31
N ALA A 141 -15.27 -1.90 -3.21
CA ALA A 141 -16.03 -1.14 -4.20
C ALA A 141 -15.34 -1.15 -5.58
N ALA A 142 -14.01 -1.04 -5.61
CA ALA A 142 -13.23 -1.08 -6.84
C ALA A 142 -13.35 -2.44 -7.57
N ALA A 143 -13.24 -3.55 -6.84
CA ALA A 143 -13.39 -4.89 -7.43
C ALA A 143 -14.85 -5.22 -7.78
N ALA A 144 -15.83 -4.68 -7.04
CA ALA A 144 -17.23 -4.77 -7.44
C ALA A 144 -17.49 -4.05 -8.77
N MET A 145 -16.89 -2.88 -9.00
CA MET A 145 -16.93 -2.20 -10.31
C MET A 145 -16.32 -3.06 -11.42
N ALA A 146 -15.20 -3.77 -11.14
CA ALA A 146 -14.61 -4.71 -12.10
C ALA A 146 -15.59 -5.84 -12.45
N ALA A 147 -16.37 -6.35 -11.50
CA ALA A 147 -17.40 -7.36 -11.75
C ALA A 147 -18.57 -6.81 -12.60
N ASP A 148 -19.01 -5.56 -12.36
CA ASP A 148 -20.00 -4.88 -13.20
C ASP A 148 -19.51 -4.79 -14.65
N LYS A 149 -18.25 -4.38 -14.84
CA LYS A 149 -17.61 -4.29 -16.17
C LYS A 149 -17.42 -5.66 -16.82
N MET A 150 -17.03 -6.68 -16.06
CA MET A 150 -16.95 -8.04 -16.56
C MET A 150 -18.31 -8.51 -17.09
N SER A 151 -19.38 -8.33 -16.32
CA SER A 151 -20.75 -8.70 -16.72
C SER A 151 -21.18 -7.99 -18.00
N GLU A 152 -20.92 -6.69 -18.11
CA GLU A 152 -21.22 -5.90 -19.32
C GLU A 152 -20.50 -6.47 -20.54
N LEU A 153 -19.21 -6.76 -20.44
CA LEU A 153 -18.35 -7.19 -21.53
C LEU A 153 -18.63 -8.61 -22.03
N ILE A 154 -19.02 -9.54 -21.12
CA ILE A 154 -19.33 -10.93 -21.50
C ILE A 154 -20.82 -11.16 -21.82
N GLY A 155 -21.65 -10.12 -21.73
CA GLY A 155 -23.09 -10.20 -22.04
C GLY A 155 -23.96 -10.78 -20.92
N GLY A 156 -23.53 -10.68 -19.65
CA GLY A 156 -24.27 -11.01 -18.46
C GLY A 156 -24.35 -12.50 -18.12
N GLU A 157 -23.62 -13.39 -18.81
CA GLU A 157 -23.63 -14.84 -18.59
C GLU A 157 -22.30 -15.51 -18.97
N GLY A 158 -21.93 -16.57 -18.26
CA GLY A 158 -20.79 -17.43 -18.58
C GLY A 158 -19.87 -17.69 -17.40
N GLU A 159 -18.75 -18.36 -17.71
CA GLU A 159 -17.73 -18.71 -16.73
C GLU A 159 -16.65 -17.61 -16.69
N VAL A 160 -16.27 -17.20 -15.47
CA VAL A 160 -15.17 -16.26 -15.24
C VAL A 160 -14.22 -16.82 -14.19
N ALA A 161 -12.96 -16.39 -14.20
CA ALA A 161 -11.97 -16.77 -13.22
C ALA A 161 -11.22 -15.56 -12.69
N VAL A 162 -10.58 -15.71 -11.51
CA VAL A 162 -9.80 -14.69 -10.85
C VAL A 162 -8.37 -15.19 -10.62
N ILE A 163 -7.39 -14.38 -10.97
CA ILE A 163 -6.02 -14.52 -10.48
C ILE A 163 -5.74 -13.36 -9.53
N ALA A 164 -5.53 -13.66 -8.27
CA ALA A 164 -5.19 -12.67 -7.24
C ALA A 164 -3.74 -12.85 -6.76
N HIS A 165 -3.23 -11.85 -6.02
CA HIS A 165 -1.87 -11.92 -5.51
C HIS A 165 -1.76 -12.83 -4.30
N ASP A 166 -2.53 -12.66 -3.23
CA ASP A 166 -2.45 -13.45 -2.01
C ASP A 166 -3.80 -13.55 -1.27
N GLN A 167 -3.83 -14.34 -0.19
CA GLN A 167 -5.00 -14.59 0.67
C GLN A 167 -4.89 -13.93 2.04
N THR A 168 -3.83 -13.20 2.33
CA THR A 168 -3.50 -12.74 3.69
C THR A 168 -3.43 -11.23 3.82
N SER A 169 -3.13 -10.51 2.74
CA SER A 169 -3.19 -9.05 2.71
C SER A 169 -4.64 -8.54 2.55
N ARG A 170 -4.93 -7.37 3.11
CA ARG A 170 -6.26 -6.77 2.94
C ARG A 170 -6.61 -6.53 1.48
N THR A 171 -5.65 -6.05 0.67
CA THR A 171 -5.88 -5.84 -0.77
C THR A 171 -6.21 -7.15 -1.50
N GLY A 172 -5.53 -8.26 -1.18
CA GLY A 172 -5.82 -9.57 -1.77
C GLY A 172 -7.22 -10.06 -1.42
N ILE A 173 -7.55 -10.02 -0.13
CA ILE A 173 -8.86 -10.44 0.38
C ILE A 173 -9.97 -9.55 -0.20
N ASP A 174 -9.88 -8.24 -0.05
CA ASP A 174 -10.94 -7.30 -0.40
C ASP A 174 -11.24 -7.27 -1.91
N ARG A 175 -10.22 -7.43 -2.77
CA ARG A 175 -10.43 -7.48 -4.22
C ARG A 175 -11.12 -8.77 -4.67
N VAL A 176 -10.77 -9.90 -4.04
CA VAL A 176 -11.46 -11.17 -4.32
C VAL A 176 -12.91 -11.11 -3.81
N ASP A 177 -13.09 -10.69 -2.55
CA ASP A 177 -14.42 -10.60 -1.92
C ASP A 177 -15.34 -9.62 -2.68
N GLY A 178 -14.81 -8.47 -3.10
CA GLY A 178 -15.55 -7.47 -3.87
C GLY A 178 -16.00 -8.00 -5.24
N PHE A 179 -15.10 -8.64 -5.98
CA PHE A 179 -15.42 -9.19 -7.30
C PHE A 179 -16.37 -10.38 -7.19
N VAL A 180 -16.01 -11.39 -6.41
CA VAL A 180 -16.79 -12.63 -6.27
C VAL A 180 -18.15 -12.34 -5.62
N GLY A 181 -18.18 -11.58 -4.52
CA GLY A 181 -19.42 -11.21 -3.84
C GLY A 181 -20.39 -10.44 -4.74
N LYS A 182 -19.87 -9.54 -5.58
CA LYS A 182 -20.69 -8.80 -6.57
C LYS A 182 -21.24 -9.74 -7.66
N VAL A 183 -20.42 -10.65 -8.19
CA VAL A 183 -20.87 -11.65 -9.16
C VAL A 183 -21.97 -12.52 -8.56
N GLU A 184 -21.77 -13.05 -7.38
CA GLU A 184 -22.71 -13.95 -6.72
C GLU A 184 -24.05 -13.27 -6.37
N SER A 185 -24.01 -11.99 -5.96
CA SER A 185 -25.23 -11.27 -5.57
C SER A 185 -26.05 -10.75 -6.74
N ASP A 186 -25.39 -10.23 -7.78
CA ASP A 186 -26.05 -9.43 -8.82
C ASP A 186 -26.12 -10.13 -10.18
N TYR A 187 -25.27 -11.14 -10.44
CA TYR A 187 -25.13 -11.76 -11.75
C TYR A 187 -25.34 -13.29 -11.71
N PRO A 188 -26.55 -13.79 -11.47
CA PRO A 188 -26.82 -15.22 -11.22
C PRO A 188 -26.51 -16.14 -12.42
N ASN A 189 -26.30 -15.59 -13.62
CA ASN A 189 -25.90 -16.35 -14.81
C ASN A 189 -24.40 -16.34 -15.05
N ILE A 190 -23.61 -15.66 -14.22
CA ILE A 190 -22.15 -15.69 -14.25
C ILE A 190 -21.67 -16.60 -13.13
N THR A 191 -20.75 -17.50 -13.47
CA THR A 191 -20.14 -18.42 -12.49
C THR A 191 -18.66 -18.13 -12.36
N VAL A 192 -18.18 -17.82 -11.14
CA VAL A 192 -16.75 -17.79 -10.86
C VAL A 192 -16.30 -19.23 -10.69
N VAL A 193 -15.61 -19.78 -11.70
CA VAL A 193 -15.23 -21.19 -11.75
C VAL A 193 -13.93 -21.50 -11.01
N ASP A 194 -13.05 -20.51 -10.85
CA ASP A 194 -11.79 -20.67 -10.13
C ASP A 194 -11.26 -19.34 -9.59
N VAL A 195 -10.59 -19.39 -8.45
CA VAL A 195 -9.86 -18.27 -7.83
C VAL A 195 -8.48 -18.80 -7.42
N GLN A 196 -7.42 -18.32 -8.07
CA GLN A 196 -6.05 -18.75 -7.82
C GLN A 196 -5.15 -17.61 -7.38
N TYR A 197 -4.04 -17.92 -6.69
CA TYR A 197 -3.19 -16.94 -6.04
C TYR A 197 -1.74 -17.06 -6.53
N GLY A 198 -1.32 -16.06 -7.30
CA GLY A 198 -0.02 -16.01 -7.95
C GLY A 198 1.12 -15.44 -7.10
N GLY A 199 0.84 -14.85 -5.92
CA GLY A 199 1.86 -14.18 -5.11
C GLY A 199 2.33 -12.85 -5.71
N GLY A 200 1.54 -12.23 -6.62
CA GLY A 200 1.97 -11.07 -7.42
C GLY A 200 3.05 -11.40 -8.46
N ASP A 201 3.45 -12.65 -8.60
CA ASP A 201 4.44 -13.10 -9.57
C ASP A 201 3.80 -13.35 -10.94
N GLN A 202 4.35 -12.71 -11.98
CA GLN A 202 3.81 -12.77 -13.34
C GLN A 202 3.91 -14.18 -13.95
N LEU A 203 5.04 -14.88 -13.72
CA LEU A 203 5.26 -16.21 -14.30
C LEU A 203 4.33 -17.23 -13.67
N LYS A 204 4.24 -17.25 -12.35
CA LYS A 204 3.32 -18.12 -11.62
C LYS A 204 1.86 -17.84 -11.99
N SER A 205 1.48 -16.57 -12.14
CA SER A 205 0.14 -16.17 -12.59
C SER A 205 -0.14 -16.64 -14.02
N THR A 206 0.88 -16.62 -14.91
CA THR A 206 0.78 -17.17 -16.27
C THR A 206 0.49 -18.67 -16.24
N ASP A 207 1.22 -19.45 -15.42
CA ASP A 207 1.03 -20.89 -15.35
C ASP A 207 -0.35 -21.25 -14.75
N LEU A 208 -0.81 -20.51 -13.73
CA LEU A 208 -2.14 -20.67 -13.15
C LEU A 208 -3.25 -20.36 -14.17
N ALA A 209 -3.13 -19.24 -14.88
CA ALA A 209 -4.11 -18.85 -15.89
C ALA A 209 -4.19 -19.88 -17.04
N LYS A 210 -3.05 -20.41 -17.51
CA LYS A 210 -3.05 -21.51 -18.51
C LYS A 210 -3.77 -22.76 -17.99
N ALA A 211 -3.53 -23.14 -16.73
CA ALA A 211 -4.19 -24.30 -16.13
C ALA A 211 -5.72 -24.11 -16.07
N ILE A 212 -6.18 -22.92 -15.70
CA ILE A 212 -7.60 -22.56 -15.68
C ILE A 212 -8.22 -22.64 -17.07
N ILE A 213 -7.58 -22.02 -18.08
CA ILE A 213 -8.07 -22.06 -19.47
C ILE A 213 -8.21 -23.50 -19.97
N GLN A 214 -7.25 -24.37 -19.65
CA GLN A 214 -7.29 -25.79 -20.04
C GLN A 214 -8.39 -26.58 -19.30
N ALA A 215 -8.66 -26.26 -18.04
CA ALA A 215 -9.68 -26.91 -17.23
C ALA A 215 -11.10 -26.42 -17.57
N HIS A 216 -11.25 -25.18 -18.04
CA HIS A 216 -12.53 -24.52 -18.31
C HIS A 216 -12.62 -24.04 -19.77
N PRO A 217 -12.91 -24.94 -20.74
CA PRO A 217 -12.93 -24.60 -22.16
C PRO A 217 -14.02 -23.59 -22.55
N ASN A 218 -15.00 -23.33 -21.67
CA ASN A 218 -16.07 -22.35 -21.88
C ASN A 218 -15.79 -21.00 -21.17
N LEU A 219 -14.59 -20.81 -20.63
CA LEU A 219 -14.22 -19.58 -19.91
C LEU A 219 -14.40 -18.36 -20.80
N LYS A 220 -15.18 -17.38 -20.34
CA LYS A 220 -15.44 -16.13 -21.05
C LYS A 220 -14.62 -14.95 -20.54
N GLY A 221 -14.16 -14.97 -19.29
CA GLY A 221 -13.46 -13.83 -18.73
C GLY A 221 -12.46 -14.16 -17.64
N PHE A 222 -11.44 -13.31 -17.52
CA PHE A 222 -10.50 -13.27 -16.41
C PHE A 222 -10.48 -11.91 -15.72
N PHE A 223 -10.42 -11.91 -14.40
CA PHE A 223 -10.05 -10.76 -13.59
C PHE A 223 -8.66 -11.00 -12.97
N GLY A 224 -7.68 -10.14 -13.31
CA GLY A 224 -6.37 -10.10 -12.68
C GLY A 224 -6.36 -9.02 -11.59
N ALA A 225 -6.29 -9.44 -10.33
CA ALA A 225 -6.58 -8.55 -9.19
C ALA A 225 -5.39 -7.66 -8.73
N ASN A 226 -4.26 -7.68 -9.45
CA ASN A 226 -3.14 -6.73 -9.30
C ASN A 226 -2.24 -6.74 -10.55
N GLU A 227 -1.28 -5.80 -10.62
CA GLU A 227 -0.36 -5.66 -11.77
C GLU A 227 0.32 -6.98 -12.17
N GLY A 228 0.87 -7.74 -11.23
CA GLY A 228 1.54 -9.01 -11.54
C GLY A 228 0.57 -10.09 -12.01
N SER A 229 -0.62 -10.17 -11.42
CA SER A 229 -1.64 -11.15 -11.78
C SER A 229 -2.18 -10.91 -13.19
N ILE A 230 -2.54 -9.66 -13.53
CA ILE A 230 -3.08 -9.35 -14.85
C ILE A 230 -2.07 -9.54 -15.97
N ILE A 231 -0.81 -9.15 -15.77
CA ILE A 231 0.25 -9.39 -16.75
C ILE A 231 0.41 -10.90 -16.98
N GLY A 232 0.33 -11.73 -15.92
CA GLY A 232 0.36 -13.18 -16.05
C GLY A 232 -0.81 -13.73 -16.87
N VAL A 233 -2.04 -13.24 -16.64
CA VAL A 233 -3.23 -13.60 -17.42
C VAL A 233 -3.06 -13.24 -18.91
N LEU A 234 -2.62 -12.01 -19.19
CA LEU A 234 -2.37 -11.54 -20.56
C LEU A 234 -1.35 -12.43 -21.29
N ASN A 235 -0.27 -12.81 -20.62
CA ASN A 235 0.72 -13.73 -21.17
C ASN A 235 0.11 -15.10 -21.47
N ALA A 236 -0.68 -15.67 -20.56
CA ALA A 236 -1.34 -16.97 -20.74
C ALA A 236 -2.30 -16.97 -21.93
N VAL A 237 -3.17 -15.96 -22.01
CA VAL A 237 -4.15 -15.81 -23.10
C VAL A 237 -3.43 -15.68 -24.45
N LYS A 238 -2.36 -14.87 -24.52
CA LYS A 238 -1.53 -14.71 -25.72
C LYS A 238 -0.81 -16.00 -26.12
N GLU A 239 -0.14 -16.68 -25.18
CA GLU A 239 0.61 -17.90 -25.48
C GLU A 239 -0.28 -19.07 -25.93
N LEU A 240 -1.55 -19.10 -25.49
CA LEU A 240 -2.53 -20.08 -25.92
C LEU A 240 -3.31 -19.65 -27.16
N GLY A 241 -3.08 -18.45 -27.70
CA GLY A 241 -3.79 -17.93 -28.89
C GLY A 241 -5.27 -17.66 -28.63
N MET A 242 -5.66 -17.31 -27.41
CA MET A 242 -7.04 -17.06 -26.98
C MET A 242 -7.40 -15.57 -26.96
N GLU A 243 -6.55 -14.70 -27.49
CA GLU A 243 -6.80 -13.26 -27.60
C GLU A 243 -8.11 -12.99 -28.37
N GLY A 244 -8.95 -12.12 -27.79
CA GLY A 244 -10.29 -11.82 -28.33
C GLY A 244 -11.35 -12.89 -28.11
N GLN A 245 -11.01 -14.07 -27.56
CA GLN A 245 -11.95 -15.12 -27.18
C GLN A 245 -12.30 -15.09 -25.70
N ILE A 246 -11.34 -14.64 -24.85
CA ILE A 246 -11.52 -14.46 -23.42
C ILE A 246 -11.40 -12.97 -23.12
N VAL A 247 -12.39 -12.40 -22.46
CA VAL A 247 -12.35 -11.02 -21.95
C VAL A 247 -11.38 -10.96 -20.77
N VAL A 248 -10.40 -10.07 -20.86
CA VAL A 248 -9.41 -9.88 -19.80
C VAL A 248 -9.59 -8.48 -19.23
N ILE A 249 -9.81 -8.38 -17.91
CA ILE A 249 -9.86 -7.12 -17.18
C ILE A 249 -8.89 -7.16 -16.01
N GLY A 250 -8.31 -6.02 -15.69
CA GLY A 250 -7.24 -5.91 -14.71
C GLY A 250 -7.51 -4.98 -13.55
N TYR A 251 -6.49 -4.93 -12.72
CA TYR A 251 -6.33 -3.98 -11.64
C TYR A 251 -4.94 -3.37 -11.73
N ASP A 252 -4.78 -2.07 -11.41
CA ASP A 252 -3.55 -1.31 -11.57
C ASP A 252 -3.37 -0.73 -13.00
N SER A 253 -2.22 -0.11 -13.31
CA SER A 253 -2.05 0.63 -14.56
C SER A 253 -0.60 0.77 -15.03
N GLY A 254 0.25 -0.22 -14.80
CA GLY A 254 1.63 -0.20 -15.29
C GLY A 254 1.71 -0.10 -16.82
N GLN A 255 2.89 0.28 -17.36
CA GLN A 255 3.09 0.52 -18.79
C GLN A 255 2.59 -0.65 -19.66
N GLN A 256 2.87 -1.90 -19.23
CA GLN A 256 2.47 -3.09 -20.01
C GLN A 256 0.95 -3.25 -20.09
N GLN A 257 0.20 -2.90 -19.04
CA GLN A 257 -1.27 -2.89 -19.05
C GLN A 257 -1.82 -1.81 -19.97
N MET A 258 -1.28 -0.59 -19.90
CA MET A 258 -1.69 0.49 -20.79
C MET A 258 -1.48 0.13 -22.25
N ASP A 259 -0.38 -0.55 -22.59
CA ASP A 259 -0.12 -1.03 -23.94
C ASP A 259 -1.09 -2.15 -24.36
N ALA A 260 -1.43 -3.07 -23.43
CA ALA A 260 -2.41 -4.12 -23.64
C ALA A 260 -3.82 -3.57 -23.88
N ILE A 261 -4.23 -2.54 -23.12
CA ILE A 261 -5.52 -1.87 -23.32
C ILE A 261 -5.57 -1.16 -24.69
N ARG A 262 -4.52 -0.42 -25.05
CA ARG A 262 -4.46 0.25 -26.37
C ARG A 262 -4.46 -0.71 -27.53
N SER A 263 -3.91 -1.91 -27.36
CA SER A 263 -3.92 -2.95 -28.40
C SER A 263 -5.21 -3.77 -28.42
N GLY A 264 -6.07 -3.67 -27.40
CA GLY A 264 -7.29 -4.46 -27.23
C GLY A 264 -7.06 -5.86 -26.64
N ALA A 265 -5.86 -6.19 -26.18
CA ALA A 265 -5.57 -7.44 -25.48
C ALA A 265 -6.15 -7.47 -24.07
N GLU A 266 -6.24 -6.33 -23.42
CA GLU A 266 -6.93 -6.09 -22.15
C GLU A 266 -8.13 -5.17 -22.42
N ALA A 267 -9.31 -5.56 -21.98
CA ALA A 267 -10.53 -4.79 -22.23
C ALA A 267 -10.62 -3.51 -21.41
N GLY A 268 -9.99 -3.49 -20.25
CA GLY A 268 -9.89 -2.36 -19.34
C GLY A 268 -9.45 -2.80 -17.94
N ALA A 269 -9.24 -1.84 -17.06
CA ALA A 269 -8.80 -2.11 -15.69
C ALA A 269 -9.30 -1.06 -14.71
N ILE A 270 -9.21 -1.41 -13.42
CA ILE A 270 -9.32 -0.46 -12.31
C ILE A 270 -7.93 0.12 -12.04
N THR A 271 -7.76 1.43 -12.17
CA THR A 271 -6.55 2.10 -11.66
C THR A 271 -6.79 2.70 -10.28
N GLN A 272 -5.76 2.70 -9.47
CA GLN A 272 -5.69 3.37 -8.19
C GLN A 272 -5.02 4.75 -8.33
N ASN A 273 -4.82 5.44 -7.21
CA ASN A 273 -4.00 6.64 -7.15
C ASN A 273 -2.73 6.40 -6.30
N PRO A 274 -1.73 5.68 -6.82
CA PRO A 274 -0.57 5.29 -6.02
C PRO A 274 0.28 6.47 -5.54
N ILE A 275 0.40 7.54 -6.34
CA ILE A 275 1.05 8.78 -5.90
C ILE A 275 0.28 9.38 -4.72
N GLY A 276 -1.06 9.45 -4.82
CA GLY A 276 -1.91 9.90 -3.72
C GLY A 276 -1.82 9.01 -2.48
N ILE A 277 -1.75 7.69 -2.63
CA ILE A 277 -1.57 6.74 -1.52
C ILE A 277 -0.28 7.06 -0.75
N GLY A 278 0.86 7.15 -1.45
CA GLY A 278 2.15 7.46 -0.83
C GLY A 278 2.18 8.83 -0.17
N TYR A 279 1.66 9.86 -0.86
CA TYR A 279 1.56 11.20 -0.31
C TYR A 279 0.71 11.26 0.96
N LYS A 280 -0.50 10.69 0.91
CA LYS A 280 -1.45 10.68 2.03
C LYS A 280 -0.94 9.88 3.24
N CYS A 281 -0.17 8.83 3.02
CA CYS A 281 0.46 8.10 4.11
C CYS A 281 1.45 8.97 4.89
N VAL A 282 2.40 9.61 4.21
CA VAL A 282 3.41 10.45 4.86
C VAL A 282 2.79 11.72 5.46
N GLU A 283 1.81 12.35 4.78
CA GLU A 283 1.01 13.45 5.34
C GLU A 283 0.33 13.03 6.66
N ALA A 284 -0.34 11.88 6.67
CA ALA A 284 -1.02 11.35 7.85
C ALA A 284 -0.02 11.02 8.98
N ALA A 285 1.13 10.44 8.64
CA ALA A 285 2.19 10.13 9.60
C ALA A 285 2.73 11.39 10.27
N TYR A 286 2.98 12.45 9.49
CA TYR A 286 3.39 13.74 10.03
C TYR A 286 2.32 14.36 10.94
N LYS A 287 1.05 14.36 10.52
CA LYS A 287 -0.08 14.86 11.32
C LYS A 287 -0.26 14.08 12.62
N ALA A 288 -0.16 12.74 12.57
CA ALA A 288 -0.22 11.88 13.75
C ALA A 288 0.95 12.17 14.73
N TYR A 289 2.17 12.35 14.21
CA TYR A 289 3.32 12.78 15.00
C TYR A 289 3.09 14.13 15.68
N LYS A 290 2.39 15.07 15.03
CA LYS A 290 2.01 16.37 15.60
C LYS A 290 0.84 16.28 16.58
N GLY A 291 0.24 15.09 16.78
CA GLY A 291 -0.90 14.88 17.68
C GLY A 291 -2.25 15.32 17.09
N GLU A 292 -2.35 15.46 15.78
CA GLU A 292 -3.59 15.81 15.10
C GLU A 292 -4.53 14.60 15.02
N SER A 293 -5.83 14.84 15.11
CA SER A 293 -6.85 13.80 14.92
C SER A 293 -7.06 13.50 13.44
N LEU A 294 -7.11 12.21 13.10
CA LEU A 294 -7.31 11.71 11.74
C LEU A 294 -8.55 10.81 11.66
N PRO A 295 -9.23 10.73 10.49
CA PRO A 295 -10.27 9.73 10.27
C PRO A 295 -9.65 8.33 10.27
N LYS A 296 -10.43 7.28 10.52
CA LYS A 296 -9.93 5.89 10.51
C LYS A 296 -9.50 5.41 9.13
N THR A 297 -10.08 5.98 8.06
CA THR A 297 -9.73 5.67 6.68
C THR A 297 -9.61 6.97 5.88
N ILE A 298 -8.61 7.05 5.04
CA ILE A 298 -8.41 8.08 4.02
C ILE A 298 -8.56 7.39 2.68
N ASP A 299 -9.73 7.55 2.05
CA ASP A 299 -9.96 7.02 0.70
C ASP A 299 -9.11 7.78 -0.32
N THR A 300 -8.37 7.04 -1.13
CA THR A 300 -7.49 7.59 -2.17
C THR A 300 -8.12 7.53 -3.56
N GLY A 301 -9.31 6.94 -3.68
CA GLY A 301 -10.07 6.81 -4.90
C GLY A 301 -9.57 5.72 -5.85
N PHE A 302 -10.39 5.44 -6.87
CA PHE A 302 -10.10 4.53 -7.98
C PHE A 302 -10.92 4.93 -9.21
N MET A 303 -10.51 4.49 -10.39
CA MET A 303 -11.22 4.76 -11.64
C MET A 303 -11.15 3.54 -12.55
N TRP A 304 -12.24 3.31 -13.31
CA TRP A 304 -12.18 2.41 -14.48
C TRP A 304 -11.52 3.14 -15.64
N TYR A 305 -10.63 2.45 -16.33
CA TYR A 305 -10.08 2.95 -17.59
C TYR A 305 -10.02 1.83 -18.66
N ASP A 306 -10.23 2.22 -19.90
CA ASP A 306 -10.18 1.37 -21.09
C ASP A 306 -9.71 2.17 -22.31
N ALA A 307 -9.71 1.57 -23.50
CA ALA A 307 -9.24 2.23 -24.71
C ALA A 307 -10.02 3.52 -25.07
N SER A 308 -11.23 3.70 -24.55
CA SER A 308 -12.05 4.88 -24.87
C SER A 308 -11.71 6.11 -24.05
N ASN A 309 -11.16 5.93 -22.82
CA ASN A 309 -10.90 7.01 -21.87
C ASN A 309 -9.46 7.08 -21.37
N ILE A 310 -8.59 6.14 -21.75
CA ILE A 310 -7.19 6.07 -21.25
C ILE A 310 -6.40 7.36 -21.48
N ASP A 311 -6.75 8.17 -22.48
CA ASP A 311 -6.05 9.42 -22.80
C ASP A 311 -6.75 10.66 -22.20
N GLU A 312 -7.82 10.50 -21.41
CA GLU A 312 -8.45 11.60 -20.67
C GLU A 312 -7.55 12.12 -19.56
N GLU A 313 -7.57 13.43 -19.30
CA GLU A 313 -6.68 14.10 -18.36
C GLU A 313 -6.79 13.54 -16.95
N ASP A 314 -8.01 13.28 -16.47
CA ASP A 314 -8.25 12.74 -15.11
C ASP A 314 -7.72 11.31 -14.97
N ILE A 315 -7.83 10.51 -16.02
CA ILE A 315 -7.28 9.15 -16.06
C ILE A 315 -5.76 9.22 -16.10
N GLN A 316 -5.18 10.02 -17.01
CA GLN A 316 -3.73 10.18 -17.11
C GLN A 316 -3.08 10.68 -15.81
N ALA A 317 -3.80 11.44 -14.99
CA ALA A 317 -3.31 11.95 -13.71
C ALA A 317 -3.05 10.85 -12.66
N VAL A 318 -3.68 9.67 -12.80
CA VAL A 318 -3.56 8.54 -11.86
C VAL A 318 -2.86 7.32 -12.47
N LEU A 319 -2.66 7.28 -13.79
CA LEU A 319 -1.85 6.24 -14.44
C LEU A 319 -0.36 6.43 -14.13
N TYR A 320 0.39 5.32 -14.07
CA TYR A 320 1.81 5.34 -13.75
C TYR A 320 2.63 4.47 -14.73
N LYS A 321 3.93 4.78 -14.83
CA LYS A 321 4.85 4.15 -15.82
C LYS A 321 6.08 3.61 -15.12
#